data_fb9344216c14d0816b30f78b6332a31b
#
_entry.id   fb9344216c14d0816b30f78b6332a31b
#
_cell.length_a   1.000
_cell.length_b   1.000
_cell.length_c   1.000
_cell.angle_alpha   90.00
_cell.angle_beta   90.00
_cell.angle_gamma   90.00
#
_symmetry.space_group_name_H-M   'P 1'
#
loop_
_entity.id
_entity.type
_entity.pdbx_description
1 polymer ?
#
loop_
_entity_poly.entity_id
_entity_poly.type
_entity_poly.pdbx_seq_one_letter_code
_entity_poly.pdbx_strand_id
1 'polypeptide(L)'
;MGSSNTERQMTVPSYWEIGRLENKIAYKSNREDTVGTVGAVGLTLVERALAPAVRRYHFGPNVRMHVAFKDAQNDVLRALRGEEPLSGDHYLKNQPEEYVERLAAEVRKGNVESLLDGPVGKLTQYVLAGLKKKQFGSEKAAGYYADWLDATKADYVRPEEQPALSAEELKKIYRKLGGAYNVHLALAGAELRTPDVSDDFGEKVEQLIALNHLESRWKDGRIHVPEEALKEAWVDPQAPVDKALRSPIIREWRDDTRSDAAKALKLDVYNLLHGEKNLMPGPEYAKRLLAREAIAAINND
;
A
#
# COMPACT_ATOMS: atom_id res chain seq x y z
N MET A 1 -46.89 5.50 -18.26
CA MET A 1 -45.49 5.77 -18.65
C MET A 1 -44.62 5.10 -17.62
N GLY A 2 -44.20 3.88 -17.89
CA GLY A 2 -43.35 3.11 -17.01
C GLY A 2 -41.88 3.40 -17.32
N SER A 3 -41.16 4.03 -16.39
CA SER A 3 -39.71 4.11 -16.48
C SER A 3 -39.13 2.73 -16.13
N SER A 4 -38.68 2.02 -17.15
CA SER A 4 -37.84 0.84 -16.95
C SER A 4 -36.52 1.27 -16.36
N ASN A 5 -36.40 1.22 -15.04
CA ASN A 5 -35.09 1.16 -14.38
C ASN A 5 -34.44 -0.16 -14.79
N THR A 6 -33.70 -0.12 -15.87
CA THR A 6 -32.77 -1.19 -16.20
C THR A 6 -31.62 -1.03 -15.19
N GLU A 7 -31.73 -1.76 -14.07
CA GLU A 7 -30.58 -2.01 -13.20
C GLU A 7 -29.47 -2.57 -14.10
N ARG A 8 -28.47 -1.74 -14.40
CA ARG A 8 -27.24 -2.23 -15.03
C ARG A 8 -26.62 -3.19 -14.02
N GLN A 9 -26.80 -4.47 -14.26
CA GLN A 9 -26.09 -5.50 -13.49
C GLN A 9 -24.60 -5.20 -13.55
N MET A 10 -24.01 -4.98 -12.38
CA MET A 10 -22.59 -4.85 -12.17
C MET A 10 -21.87 -6.03 -12.80
N THR A 11 -21.22 -5.85 -13.93
CA THR A 11 -20.34 -6.86 -14.50
C THR A 11 -18.98 -6.72 -13.86
N VAL A 12 -18.71 -7.56 -12.84
CA VAL A 12 -17.36 -7.69 -12.29
C VAL A 12 -16.38 -7.96 -13.43
N PRO A 13 -15.26 -7.20 -13.53
CA PRO A 13 -14.29 -7.42 -14.59
C PRO A 13 -13.88 -8.88 -14.65
N SER A 14 -13.84 -9.42 -15.84
CA SER A 14 -13.49 -10.82 -16.04
C SER A 14 -12.01 -11.06 -15.69
N TYR A 15 -11.71 -12.31 -15.33
CA TYR A 15 -10.33 -12.75 -15.09
C TYR A 15 -9.37 -12.37 -16.25
N TRP A 16 -9.86 -12.37 -17.49
CA TRP A 16 -9.09 -12.02 -18.69
C TRP A 16 -8.85 -10.52 -18.84
N GLU A 17 -9.83 -9.68 -18.46
CA GLU A 17 -9.65 -8.22 -18.48
C GLU A 17 -8.61 -7.79 -17.46
N ILE A 18 -8.66 -8.33 -16.24
CA ILE A 18 -7.65 -8.07 -15.22
C ILE A 18 -6.28 -8.55 -15.69
N GLY A 19 -6.19 -9.75 -16.26
CA GLY A 19 -4.94 -10.26 -16.82
C GLY A 19 -4.33 -9.40 -17.93
N ARG A 20 -5.15 -8.71 -18.74
CA ARG A 20 -4.65 -7.74 -19.74
C ARG A 20 -4.12 -6.48 -19.09
N LEU A 21 -4.78 -5.96 -18.06
CA LEU A 21 -4.32 -4.79 -17.30
C LEU A 21 -3.01 -5.08 -16.59
N GLU A 22 -2.90 -6.20 -15.88
CA GLU A 22 -1.65 -6.64 -15.22
C GLU A 22 -0.49 -6.77 -16.20
N ASN A 23 -0.74 -7.33 -17.40
CA ASN A 23 0.29 -7.43 -18.44
C ASN A 23 0.73 -6.05 -18.95
N LYS A 24 -0.19 -5.11 -19.12
CA LYS A 24 0.11 -3.74 -19.55
C LYS A 24 0.95 -3.01 -18.50
N ILE A 25 0.59 -3.15 -17.22
CA ILE A 25 1.33 -2.59 -16.08
C ILE A 25 2.73 -3.19 -16.01
N ALA A 26 2.84 -4.52 -16.06
CA ALA A 26 4.12 -5.21 -16.01
C ALA A 26 5.04 -4.82 -17.19
N TYR A 27 4.48 -4.66 -18.40
CA TYR A 27 5.24 -4.23 -19.56
C TYR A 27 5.79 -2.81 -19.40
N LYS A 28 4.97 -1.87 -18.95
CA LYS A 28 5.41 -0.48 -18.70
C LYS A 28 6.46 -0.41 -17.58
N SER A 29 6.23 -1.07 -16.46
CA SER A 29 7.19 -1.15 -15.35
C SER A 29 8.55 -1.68 -15.82
N ASN A 30 8.56 -2.79 -16.55
CA ASN A 30 9.81 -3.35 -17.10
C ASN A 30 10.52 -2.40 -18.07
N ARG A 31 9.80 -1.60 -18.85
CA ARG A 31 10.39 -0.63 -19.77
C ARG A 31 11.03 0.54 -19.03
N GLU A 32 10.41 1.02 -17.98
CA GLU A 32 10.96 2.11 -17.17
C GLU A 32 12.22 1.67 -16.41
N ASP A 33 12.22 0.47 -15.83
CA ASP A 33 13.39 -0.12 -15.17
C ASP A 33 14.57 -0.39 -16.13
N THR A 34 14.29 -0.66 -17.40
CA THR A 34 15.33 -1.03 -18.40
C THR A 34 16.09 0.19 -18.92
N VAL A 35 15.49 1.37 -18.88
CA VAL A 35 16.15 2.63 -19.30
C VAL A 35 17.20 3.07 -18.26
N GLY A 36 17.09 2.61 -17.01
CA GLY A 36 18.02 2.93 -15.92
C GLY A 36 19.23 2.00 -15.78
N THR A 37 19.25 0.82 -16.39
CA THR A 37 20.29 -0.20 -16.15
C THR A 37 20.70 -0.97 -17.39
N VAL A 38 21.52 -0.38 -18.23
CA VAL A 38 22.10 -1.04 -19.44
C VAL A 38 23.16 -2.11 -19.10
N GLY A 39 23.47 -2.37 -17.84
CA GLY A 39 24.61 -3.18 -17.42
C GLY A 39 24.34 -4.63 -16.95
N ALA A 40 23.07 -5.07 -16.73
CA ALA A 40 22.78 -6.40 -16.12
C ALA A 40 21.83 -7.25 -16.96
N VAL A 41 21.91 -7.24 -18.27
CA VAL A 41 20.80 -7.49 -19.19
C VAL A 41 20.60 -8.94 -19.65
N GLY A 42 21.48 -9.90 -19.36
CA GLY A 42 21.37 -11.22 -19.99
C GLY A 42 20.32 -12.17 -19.36
N LEU A 43 20.31 -12.31 -18.04
CA LEU A 43 19.46 -13.28 -17.31
C LEU A 43 18.10 -12.68 -16.90
N THR A 44 18.06 -11.40 -16.58
CA THR A 44 16.86 -10.71 -16.13
C THR A 44 15.78 -10.53 -17.21
N LEU A 45 16.16 -10.47 -18.50
CA LEU A 45 15.21 -10.34 -19.61
C LEU A 45 14.36 -11.60 -19.80
N VAL A 46 14.95 -12.78 -19.67
CA VAL A 46 14.23 -14.05 -19.82
C VAL A 46 13.32 -14.28 -18.62
N GLU A 47 13.79 -14.02 -17.41
CA GLU A 47 12.97 -14.11 -16.21
C GLU A 47 11.84 -13.07 -16.20
N ARG A 48 12.11 -11.83 -16.62
CA ARG A 48 11.10 -10.76 -16.71
C ARG A 48 10.11 -10.96 -17.86
N ALA A 49 10.54 -11.50 -19.00
CA ALA A 49 9.64 -11.86 -20.10
C ALA A 49 8.78 -13.09 -19.77
N LEU A 50 9.30 -14.04 -19.01
CA LEU A 50 8.56 -15.21 -18.55
C LEU A 50 7.71 -14.92 -17.30
N ALA A 51 8.05 -13.92 -16.48
CA ALA A 51 7.31 -13.58 -15.28
C ALA A 51 5.80 -13.35 -15.53
N PRO A 52 5.35 -12.65 -16.59
CA PRO A 52 3.93 -12.56 -16.91
C PRO A 52 3.31 -13.90 -17.32
N ALA A 53 4.04 -14.75 -18.02
CA ALA A 53 3.58 -16.07 -18.43
C ALA A 53 3.57 -17.05 -17.25
N VAL A 54 4.59 -17.02 -16.41
CA VAL A 54 4.68 -17.81 -15.17
C VAL A 54 3.62 -17.38 -14.17
N ARG A 55 3.38 -16.06 -14.02
CA ARG A 55 2.26 -15.54 -13.22
C ARG A 55 0.88 -16.02 -13.74
N ARG A 56 0.74 -16.18 -15.06
CA ARG A 56 -0.49 -16.69 -15.67
C ARG A 56 -0.81 -18.14 -15.32
N TYR A 57 0.21 -19.00 -15.24
CA TYR A 57 0.02 -20.45 -15.12
C TYR A 57 0.10 -21.00 -13.70
N HIS A 58 0.83 -20.34 -12.80
CA HIS A 58 1.09 -20.87 -11.47
C HIS A 58 0.29 -20.23 -10.34
N PHE A 59 -0.42 -19.11 -10.59
CA PHE A 59 -1.11 -18.41 -9.55
C PHE A 59 -2.63 -18.54 -9.68
N GLY A 60 -3.24 -19.24 -8.71
CA GLY A 60 -4.70 -19.33 -8.61
C GLY A 60 -5.37 -17.95 -8.43
N PRO A 61 -6.71 -17.89 -8.51
CA PRO A 61 -7.49 -16.64 -8.44
C PRO A 61 -7.15 -15.74 -7.24
N ASN A 62 -6.76 -16.35 -6.12
CA ASN A 62 -6.39 -15.61 -4.90
C ASN A 62 -5.15 -14.76 -5.10
N VAL A 63 -4.10 -15.29 -5.74
CA VAL A 63 -2.85 -14.54 -5.96
C VAL A 63 -3.07 -13.39 -6.93
N ARG A 64 -3.91 -13.56 -7.94
CA ARG A 64 -4.26 -12.48 -8.85
C ARG A 64 -4.94 -11.30 -8.13
N MET A 65 -5.79 -11.57 -7.13
CA MET A 65 -6.39 -10.48 -6.34
C MET A 65 -5.33 -9.68 -5.56
N HIS A 66 -4.31 -10.35 -5.01
CA HIS A 66 -3.19 -9.67 -4.37
C HIS A 66 -2.38 -8.81 -5.35
N VAL A 67 -2.14 -9.33 -6.57
CA VAL A 67 -1.44 -8.57 -7.61
C VAL A 67 -2.27 -7.37 -8.05
N ALA A 68 -3.57 -7.56 -8.31
CA ALA A 68 -4.48 -6.48 -8.68
C ALA A 68 -4.54 -5.38 -7.61
N PHE A 69 -4.57 -5.76 -6.33
CA PHE A 69 -4.52 -4.81 -5.22
C PHE A 69 -3.21 -4.02 -5.20
N LYS A 70 -2.07 -4.71 -5.34
CA LYS A 70 -0.76 -4.07 -5.38
C LYS A 70 -0.58 -3.16 -6.59
N ASP A 71 -1.08 -3.55 -7.75
CA ASP A 71 -1.04 -2.73 -8.97
C ASP A 71 -1.89 -1.46 -8.82
N ALA A 72 -3.09 -1.57 -8.21
CA ALA A 72 -3.92 -0.41 -7.90
C ALA A 72 -3.23 0.54 -6.90
N GLN A 73 -2.58 -0.01 -5.86
CA GLN A 73 -1.81 0.78 -4.90
C GLN A 73 -0.65 1.52 -5.58
N ASN A 74 0.13 0.83 -6.41
CA ASN A 74 1.26 1.44 -7.12
C ASN A 74 0.83 2.59 -8.01
N ASP A 75 -0.27 2.44 -8.75
CA ASP A 75 -0.77 3.49 -9.62
C ASP A 75 -1.27 4.72 -8.84
N VAL A 76 -1.95 4.49 -7.69
CA VAL A 76 -2.35 5.58 -6.78
C VAL A 76 -1.12 6.33 -6.27
N LEU A 77 -0.10 5.62 -5.79
CA LEU A 77 1.13 6.22 -5.28
C LEU A 77 1.88 7.01 -6.36
N ARG A 78 1.95 6.48 -7.58
CA ARG A 78 2.59 7.17 -8.71
C ARG A 78 1.85 8.46 -9.07
N ALA A 79 0.53 8.39 -9.18
CA ALA A 79 -0.28 9.55 -9.52
C ALA A 79 -0.16 10.68 -8.48
N LEU A 80 -0.17 10.35 -7.19
CA LEU A 80 0.02 11.32 -6.11
C LEU A 80 1.43 11.94 -6.08
N ARG A 81 2.43 11.28 -6.73
CA ARG A 81 3.76 11.84 -6.97
C ARG A 81 3.85 12.68 -8.24
N GLY A 82 2.76 12.84 -8.98
CA GLY A 82 2.76 13.47 -10.29
C GLY A 82 3.32 12.59 -11.42
N GLU A 83 3.58 11.30 -11.14
CA GLU A 83 4.05 10.33 -12.14
C GLU A 83 2.87 9.75 -12.94
N GLU A 84 3.15 9.26 -14.15
CA GLU A 84 2.13 8.59 -14.94
C GLU A 84 1.77 7.22 -14.36
N PRO A 85 0.46 6.91 -14.12
CA PRO A 85 0.02 5.59 -13.73
C PRO A 85 0.42 4.53 -14.77
N LEU A 86 0.95 3.38 -14.32
CA LEU A 86 1.39 2.30 -15.22
C LEU A 86 0.23 1.72 -16.03
N SER A 87 -0.96 1.65 -15.44
CA SER A 87 -2.18 1.21 -16.13
C SER A 87 -2.63 2.19 -17.22
N GLY A 88 -2.15 3.45 -17.17
CA GLY A 88 -2.58 4.54 -18.04
C GLY A 88 -3.97 5.05 -17.68
N ASP A 89 -4.30 5.08 -16.40
CA ASP A 89 -5.56 5.65 -15.91
C ASP A 89 -5.54 7.17 -16.04
N HIS A 90 -6.31 7.69 -17.00
CA HIS A 90 -6.35 9.12 -17.30
C HIS A 90 -7.04 9.94 -16.20
N TYR A 91 -8.06 9.38 -15.54
CA TYR A 91 -8.78 10.08 -14.48
C TYR A 91 -7.87 10.25 -13.27
N LEU A 92 -7.22 9.17 -12.87
CA LEU A 92 -6.25 9.19 -11.77
C LEU A 92 -5.07 10.12 -12.08
N LYS A 93 -4.57 10.14 -13.33
CA LYS A 93 -3.48 11.02 -13.75
C LYS A 93 -3.82 12.50 -13.64
N ASN A 94 -5.02 12.88 -14.09
CA ASN A 94 -5.40 14.29 -14.21
C ASN A 94 -5.89 14.91 -12.90
N GLN A 95 -6.49 14.11 -12.03
CA GLN A 95 -7.10 14.57 -10.77
C GLN A 95 -6.84 13.52 -9.66
N PRO A 96 -5.58 13.28 -9.28
CA PRO A 96 -5.23 12.17 -8.39
C PRO A 96 -5.90 12.27 -7.02
N GLU A 97 -5.95 13.45 -6.44
CA GLU A 97 -6.51 13.67 -5.11
C GLU A 97 -8.02 13.45 -5.06
N GLU A 98 -8.74 14.04 -6.00
CA GLU A 98 -10.21 13.89 -6.12
C GLU A 98 -10.56 12.43 -6.45
N TYR A 99 -9.79 11.81 -7.35
CA TYR A 99 -10.00 10.41 -7.71
C TYR A 99 -9.82 9.49 -6.50
N VAL A 100 -8.74 9.65 -5.73
CA VAL A 100 -8.45 8.82 -4.54
C VAL A 100 -9.53 9.01 -3.47
N GLU A 101 -9.99 10.24 -3.23
CA GLU A 101 -11.08 10.52 -2.29
C GLU A 101 -12.39 9.85 -2.71
N ARG A 102 -12.77 9.98 -3.98
CA ARG A 102 -13.96 9.31 -4.52
C ARG A 102 -13.83 7.79 -4.46
N LEU A 103 -12.65 7.25 -4.81
CA LEU A 103 -12.38 5.83 -4.73
C LEU A 103 -12.52 5.31 -3.30
N ALA A 104 -11.97 6.01 -2.30
CA ALA A 104 -12.09 5.65 -0.90
C ALA A 104 -13.55 5.64 -0.43
N ALA A 105 -14.33 6.65 -0.82
CA ALA A 105 -15.76 6.74 -0.49
C ALA A 105 -16.57 5.57 -1.09
N GLU A 106 -16.32 5.22 -2.36
CA GLU A 106 -17.02 4.11 -3.02
C GLU A 106 -16.58 2.75 -2.49
N VAL A 107 -15.29 2.58 -2.17
CA VAL A 107 -14.78 1.37 -1.51
C VAL A 107 -15.46 1.15 -0.15
N ARG A 108 -15.66 2.20 0.65
CA ARG A 108 -16.39 2.11 1.94
C ARG A 108 -17.83 1.67 1.77
N LYS A 109 -18.51 2.14 0.73
CA LYS A 109 -19.87 1.72 0.40
C LYS A 109 -19.92 0.30 -0.18
N GLY A 110 -18.77 -0.28 -0.52
CA GLY A 110 -18.68 -1.54 -1.25
C GLY A 110 -19.15 -1.42 -2.70
N ASN A 111 -19.20 -0.21 -3.24
CA ASN A 111 -19.66 0.09 -4.59
C ASN A 111 -18.63 0.96 -5.32
N VAL A 112 -18.15 0.47 -6.47
CA VAL A 112 -17.18 1.20 -7.32
C VAL A 112 -17.69 1.38 -8.75
N GLU A 113 -19.00 1.27 -8.96
CA GLU A 113 -19.60 1.36 -10.31
C GLU A 113 -19.26 2.66 -11.03
N SER A 114 -19.26 3.78 -10.31
CA SER A 114 -18.97 5.10 -10.88
C SER A 114 -17.51 5.28 -11.33
N LEU A 115 -16.62 4.34 -10.95
CA LEU A 115 -15.18 4.39 -11.23
C LEU A 115 -14.71 3.29 -12.17
N LEU A 116 -15.65 2.52 -12.74
CA LEU A 116 -15.35 1.34 -13.56
C LEU A 116 -14.68 1.63 -14.89
N ASP A 117 -14.82 2.83 -15.41
CA ASP A 117 -14.25 3.21 -16.72
C ASP A 117 -12.72 3.33 -16.68
N GLY A 118 -12.13 3.50 -15.48
CA GLY A 118 -10.69 3.57 -15.27
C GLY A 118 -10.06 2.20 -14.94
N PRO A 119 -8.80 1.99 -15.35
CA PRO A 119 -8.05 0.78 -15.00
C PRO A 119 -7.96 0.51 -13.50
N VAL A 120 -7.68 1.53 -12.68
CA VAL A 120 -7.58 1.39 -11.22
C VAL A 120 -8.94 1.06 -10.60
N GLY A 121 -10.04 1.65 -11.11
CA GLY A 121 -11.39 1.30 -10.72
C GLY A 121 -11.71 -0.18 -10.97
N LYS A 122 -11.32 -0.71 -12.14
CA LYS A 122 -11.48 -2.14 -12.48
C LYS A 122 -10.67 -3.07 -11.59
N LEU A 123 -9.41 -2.73 -11.30
CA LEU A 123 -8.56 -3.48 -10.36
C LEU A 123 -9.21 -3.51 -8.96
N THR A 124 -9.64 -2.35 -8.48
CA THR A 124 -10.31 -2.21 -7.18
C THR A 124 -11.61 -3.03 -7.12
N GLN A 125 -12.44 -2.97 -8.16
CA GLN A 125 -13.68 -3.76 -8.23
C GLN A 125 -13.38 -5.25 -8.17
N TYR A 126 -12.36 -5.71 -8.88
CA TYR A 126 -11.96 -7.12 -8.84
C TYR A 126 -11.53 -7.55 -7.44
N VAL A 127 -10.78 -6.70 -6.73
CA VAL A 127 -10.38 -6.92 -5.33
C VAL A 127 -11.61 -7.00 -4.42
N LEU A 128 -12.53 -6.02 -4.50
CA LEU A 128 -13.75 -6.00 -3.68
C LEU A 128 -14.65 -7.20 -3.96
N ALA A 129 -14.79 -7.61 -5.22
CA ALA A 129 -15.53 -8.81 -5.58
C ALA A 129 -14.88 -10.08 -4.99
N GLY A 130 -13.55 -10.11 -4.94
CA GLY A 130 -12.80 -11.16 -4.28
C GLY A 130 -13.04 -11.19 -2.77
N LEU A 131 -13.00 -10.04 -2.12
CA LEU A 131 -13.30 -9.91 -0.69
C LEU A 131 -14.72 -10.35 -0.36
N LYS A 132 -15.72 -9.95 -1.15
CA LYS A 132 -17.13 -10.37 -0.97
C LYS A 132 -17.34 -11.89 -1.05
N LYS A 133 -16.52 -12.61 -1.82
CA LYS A 133 -16.55 -14.07 -1.89
C LYS A 133 -15.96 -14.76 -0.67
N LYS A 134 -15.20 -14.06 0.14
CA LYS A 134 -14.64 -14.59 1.39
C LYS A 134 -15.66 -14.36 2.51
N GLN A 135 -16.03 -15.41 3.23
CA GLN A 135 -17.08 -15.38 4.23
C GLN A 135 -16.77 -14.50 5.46
N PHE A 136 -15.51 -14.10 5.65
CA PHE A 136 -15.06 -13.41 6.85
C PHE A 136 -14.47 -12.05 6.53
N GLY A 137 -15.02 -11.00 7.11
CA GLY A 137 -14.39 -9.69 7.19
C GLY A 137 -14.38 -8.85 5.92
N SER A 138 -15.21 -9.13 4.92
CA SER A 138 -15.21 -8.38 3.64
C SER A 138 -15.46 -6.88 3.81
N GLU A 139 -16.41 -6.50 4.66
CA GLU A 139 -16.71 -5.09 4.96
C GLU A 139 -15.56 -4.42 5.71
N LYS A 140 -15.01 -5.12 6.70
CA LYS A 140 -13.85 -4.65 7.47
C LYS A 140 -12.62 -4.48 6.55
N ALA A 141 -12.38 -5.43 5.65
CA ALA A 141 -11.29 -5.35 4.69
C ALA A 141 -11.47 -4.21 3.67
N ALA A 142 -12.70 -3.95 3.23
CA ALA A 142 -13.01 -2.78 2.42
C ALA A 142 -12.77 -1.46 3.20
N GLY A 143 -13.11 -1.44 4.49
CA GLY A 143 -12.76 -0.34 5.40
C GLY A 143 -11.26 -0.08 5.47
N TYR A 144 -10.44 -1.11 5.67
CA TYR A 144 -8.97 -0.99 5.66
C TYR A 144 -8.43 -0.48 4.31
N TYR A 145 -9.02 -0.92 3.20
CA TYR A 145 -8.62 -0.42 1.89
C TYR A 145 -8.95 1.07 1.73
N ALA A 146 -10.15 1.50 2.13
CA ALA A 146 -10.53 2.90 2.10
C ALA A 146 -9.66 3.75 3.03
N ASP A 147 -9.35 3.26 4.23
CA ASP A 147 -8.48 3.94 5.19
C ASP A 147 -7.04 4.06 4.67
N TRP A 148 -6.54 3.05 3.95
CA TRP A 148 -5.26 3.13 3.25
C TRP A 148 -5.27 4.23 2.18
N LEU A 149 -6.33 4.32 1.36
CA LEU A 149 -6.49 5.37 0.34
C LEU A 149 -6.47 6.77 0.97
N ASP A 150 -7.25 6.99 2.02
CA ASP A 150 -7.31 8.28 2.74
C ASP A 150 -5.98 8.64 3.36
N ALA A 151 -5.32 7.68 4.03
CA ALA A 151 -4.03 7.92 4.66
C ALA A 151 -2.94 8.21 3.62
N THR A 152 -2.97 7.50 2.49
CA THR A 152 -2.05 7.75 1.37
C THR A 152 -2.25 9.16 0.84
N LYS A 153 -3.49 9.58 0.56
CA LYS A 153 -3.77 10.96 0.16
C LYS A 153 -3.25 11.95 1.20
N ALA A 154 -3.59 11.76 2.48
CA ALA A 154 -3.16 12.66 3.56
C ALA A 154 -1.64 12.72 3.74
N ASP A 155 -0.91 11.65 3.43
CA ASP A 155 0.55 11.64 3.48
C ASP A 155 1.20 12.39 2.31
N TYR A 156 0.59 12.34 1.12
CA TYR A 156 1.11 12.97 -0.09
C TYR A 156 0.65 14.43 -0.27
N VAL A 157 -0.52 14.77 0.25
CA VAL A 157 -1.14 16.09 0.07
C VAL A 157 -1.21 16.79 1.43
N ARG A 158 -0.05 17.29 1.87
CA ARG A 158 0.06 18.05 3.11
C ARG A 158 -0.06 19.54 2.83
N PRO A 159 -0.75 20.31 3.72
CA PRO A 159 -0.74 21.76 3.63
C PRO A 159 0.70 22.31 3.76
N GLU A 160 1.04 23.31 2.95
CA GLU A 160 2.36 23.97 3.03
C GLU A 160 2.62 24.57 4.41
N GLU A 161 1.55 25.01 5.11
CA GLU A 161 1.61 25.58 6.44
C GLU A 161 1.88 24.54 7.54
N GLN A 162 1.62 23.26 7.26
CA GLN A 162 1.81 22.16 8.22
C GLN A 162 2.55 20.98 7.57
N PRO A 163 3.83 21.17 7.18
CA PRO A 163 4.59 20.13 6.51
C PRO A 163 4.98 18.96 7.45
N ALA A 164 5.10 19.24 8.75
CA ALA A 164 5.37 18.24 9.80
C ALA A 164 4.10 17.96 10.61
N LEU A 165 3.92 16.71 10.99
CA LEU A 165 2.80 16.22 11.80
C LEU A 165 3.28 15.86 13.20
N SER A 166 2.37 15.89 14.18
CA SER A 166 2.63 15.38 15.53
C SER A 166 2.91 13.86 15.51
N ALA A 167 3.54 13.36 16.56
CA ALA A 167 3.79 11.92 16.72
C ALA A 167 2.49 11.10 16.66
N GLU A 168 1.41 11.61 17.23
CA GLU A 168 0.10 10.96 17.25
C GLU A 168 -0.55 10.93 15.86
N GLU A 169 -0.42 11.99 15.06
CA GLU A 169 -0.92 12.06 13.69
C GLU A 169 -0.13 11.11 12.78
N LEU A 170 1.20 11.08 12.90
CA LEU A 170 2.05 10.13 12.16
C LEU A 170 1.66 8.68 12.50
N LYS A 171 1.45 8.39 13.78
CA LYS A 171 1.01 7.06 14.22
C LYS A 171 -0.34 6.67 13.59
N LYS A 172 -1.30 7.58 13.52
CA LYS A 172 -2.59 7.36 12.85
C LYS A 172 -2.41 7.07 11.37
N ILE A 173 -1.52 7.81 10.69
CA ILE A 173 -1.19 7.56 9.28
C ILE A 173 -0.58 6.17 9.12
N TYR A 174 0.44 5.81 9.90
CA TYR A 174 1.08 4.48 9.81
C TYR A 174 0.08 3.34 10.05
N ARG A 175 -0.80 3.46 11.04
CA ARG A 175 -1.84 2.47 11.31
C ARG A 175 -2.78 2.29 10.11
N LYS A 176 -3.23 3.38 9.50
CA LYS A 176 -4.10 3.32 8.34
C LYS A 176 -3.39 2.81 7.09
N LEU A 177 -2.14 3.22 6.84
CA LEU A 177 -1.31 2.68 5.75
C LEU A 177 -1.08 1.17 5.95
N GLY A 178 -0.82 0.76 7.19
CA GLY A 178 -0.68 -0.64 7.59
C GLY A 178 -1.97 -1.47 7.37
N GLY A 179 -3.12 -0.83 7.22
CA GLY A 179 -4.38 -1.49 6.85
C GLY A 179 -4.30 -2.29 5.55
N ALA A 180 -3.39 -1.94 4.64
CA ALA A 180 -3.15 -2.71 3.43
C ALA A 180 -2.78 -4.19 3.71
N TYR A 181 -2.06 -4.47 4.80
CA TYR A 181 -1.72 -5.84 5.20
C TYR A 181 -2.96 -6.63 5.59
N ASN A 182 -3.94 -5.98 6.22
CA ASN A 182 -5.23 -6.59 6.56
C ASN A 182 -6.05 -6.93 5.31
N VAL A 183 -5.98 -6.11 4.25
CA VAL A 183 -6.59 -6.44 2.95
C VAL A 183 -5.94 -7.70 2.37
N HIS A 184 -4.61 -7.80 2.39
CA HIS A 184 -3.92 -9.00 1.92
C HIS A 184 -4.29 -10.24 2.73
N LEU A 185 -4.41 -10.13 4.06
CA LEU A 185 -4.86 -11.23 4.93
C LEU A 185 -6.27 -11.68 4.58
N ALA A 186 -7.21 -10.74 4.41
CA ALA A 186 -8.58 -11.04 4.03
C ALA A 186 -8.66 -11.71 2.65
N LEU A 187 -7.90 -11.24 1.67
CA LEU A 187 -7.79 -11.87 0.35
C LEU A 187 -7.24 -13.30 0.43
N ALA A 188 -6.36 -13.57 1.37
CA ALA A 188 -5.89 -14.92 1.66
C ALA A 188 -6.91 -15.79 2.43
N GLY A 189 -8.02 -15.21 2.88
CA GLY A 189 -9.07 -15.91 3.63
C GLY A 189 -8.84 -15.95 5.15
N ALA A 190 -8.01 -15.05 5.67
CA ALA A 190 -7.87 -14.88 7.11
C ALA A 190 -9.07 -14.15 7.70
N GLU A 191 -9.44 -14.52 8.92
CA GLU A 191 -10.43 -13.80 9.70
C GLU A 191 -9.78 -12.56 10.33
N LEU A 192 -10.37 -11.39 10.07
CA LEU A 192 -9.92 -10.13 10.69
C LEU A 192 -10.65 -9.91 12.02
N ARG A 193 -9.91 -9.89 13.11
CA ARG A 193 -10.43 -9.63 14.46
C ARG A 193 -10.22 -8.17 14.85
N THR A 194 -10.96 -7.68 15.84
CA THR A 194 -10.85 -6.31 16.36
C THR A 194 -10.73 -6.34 17.89
N PRO A 195 -9.79 -5.63 18.53
CA PRO A 195 -8.61 -4.99 17.95
C PRO A 195 -7.69 -6.05 17.34
N ASP A 196 -7.02 -5.71 16.28
CA ASP A 196 -6.26 -6.69 15.51
C ASP A 196 -4.76 -6.54 15.79
N VAL A 197 -4.09 -7.66 16.04
CA VAL A 197 -2.62 -7.71 16.12
C VAL A 197 -2.01 -7.19 14.80
N SER A 198 -2.72 -7.38 13.68
CA SER A 198 -2.32 -6.87 12.38
C SER A 198 -2.31 -5.34 12.29
N ASP A 199 -3.11 -4.62 13.08
CA ASP A 199 -3.09 -3.14 13.09
C ASP A 199 -1.77 -2.62 13.67
N ASP A 200 -1.31 -3.17 14.79
CA ASP A 200 -0.01 -2.82 15.37
C ASP A 200 1.15 -3.30 14.51
N PHE A 201 1.04 -4.49 13.92
CA PHE A 201 2.03 -5.02 12.98
C PHE A 201 2.19 -4.10 11.76
N GLY A 202 1.08 -3.76 11.11
CA GLY A 202 1.07 -2.88 9.95
C GLY A 202 1.61 -1.48 10.27
N GLU A 203 1.23 -0.90 11.41
CA GLU A 203 1.75 0.38 11.90
C GLU A 203 3.29 0.37 12.00
N LYS A 204 3.86 -0.67 12.63
CA LYS A 204 5.31 -0.79 12.81
C LYS A 204 6.06 -1.01 11.50
N VAL A 205 5.49 -1.80 10.58
CA VAL A 205 6.09 -1.99 9.25
C VAL A 205 6.13 -0.66 8.49
N GLU A 206 5.02 0.09 8.46
CA GLU A 206 4.97 1.39 7.78
C GLU A 206 5.87 2.43 8.45
N GLN A 207 5.99 2.40 9.78
CA GLN A 207 6.93 3.25 10.52
C GLN A 207 8.38 2.97 10.11
N LEU A 208 8.80 1.70 10.02
CA LEU A 208 10.14 1.35 9.57
C LEU A 208 10.38 1.74 8.10
N ILE A 209 9.41 1.50 7.22
CA ILE A 209 9.48 1.94 5.82
C ILE A 209 9.65 3.46 5.75
N ALA A 210 8.91 4.22 6.57
CA ALA A 210 9.04 5.67 6.61
C ALA A 210 10.43 6.12 7.08
N LEU A 211 11.00 5.47 8.09
CA LEU A 211 12.33 5.76 8.61
C LEU A 211 13.44 5.38 7.63
N ASN A 212 13.29 4.25 6.93
CA ASN A 212 14.24 3.80 5.90
C ASN A 212 14.27 4.74 4.69
N HIS A 213 13.16 5.40 4.39
CA HIS A 213 13.01 6.34 3.29
C HIS A 213 12.89 7.80 3.76
N LEU A 214 13.34 8.11 4.97
CA LEU A 214 13.14 9.41 5.59
C LEU A 214 13.67 10.56 4.73
N GLU A 215 14.88 10.41 4.17
CA GLU A 215 15.51 11.43 3.33
C GLU A 215 14.73 11.68 2.03
N SER A 216 14.34 10.62 1.32
CA SER A 216 13.58 10.74 0.07
C SER A 216 12.18 11.32 0.32
N ARG A 217 11.51 10.86 1.36
CA ARG A 217 10.19 11.40 1.73
C ARG A 217 10.26 12.88 2.11
N TRP A 218 11.27 13.29 2.84
CA TRP A 218 11.48 14.69 3.19
C TRP A 218 11.68 15.57 1.94
N LYS A 219 12.51 15.11 0.99
CA LYS A 219 12.69 15.81 -0.30
C LYS A 219 11.40 15.95 -1.10
N ASP A 220 10.48 15.01 -0.92
CA ASP A 220 9.14 15.03 -1.53
C ASP A 220 8.12 15.86 -0.70
N GLY A 221 8.56 16.60 0.33
CA GLY A 221 7.69 17.39 1.20
C GLY A 221 6.95 16.58 2.28
N ARG A 222 7.21 15.27 2.39
CA ARG A 222 6.58 14.38 3.36
C ARG A 222 7.48 14.17 4.56
N ILE A 223 7.37 15.03 5.55
CA ILE A 223 8.22 14.98 6.75
C ILE A 223 7.65 13.95 7.73
N HIS A 224 8.40 12.89 7.97
CA HIS A 224 8.07 11.81 8.89
C HIS A 224 8.85 11.88 10.22
N VAL A 225 9.45 13.02 10.50
CA VAL A 225 9.95 13.38 11.84
C VAL A 225 8.83 14.11 12.55
N PRO A 226 8.44 13.73 13.78
CA PRO A 226 7.39 14.41 14.52
C PRO A 226 7.72 15.88 14.77
N GLU A 227 6.68 16.71 14.76
CA GLU A 227 6.82 18.15 15.02
C GLU A 227 7.50 18.41 16.38
N GLU A 228 7.23 17.59 17.38
CA GLU A 228 7.82 17.65 18.71
C GLU A 228 9.34 17.48 18.66
N ALA A 229 9.81 16.48 17.92
CA ALA A 229 11.26 16.23 17.77
C ALA A 229 11.95 17.33 16.95
N LEU A 230 11.28 17.90 15.96
CA LEU A 230 11.79 19.06 15.20
C LEU A 230 11.91 20.29 16.09
N LYS A 231 10.90 20.58 16.93
CA LYS A 231 10.93 21.70 17.89
C LYS A 231 12.06 21.54 18.90
N GLU A 232 12.21 20.35 19.48
CA GLU A 232 13.27 20.05 20.42
C GLU A 232 14.67 20.21 19.78
N ALA A 233 14.79 19.80 18.52
CA ALA A 233 16.03 19.91 17.77
C ALA A 233 16.29 21.33 17.20
N TRP A 234 15.37 22.26 17.35
CA TRP A 234 15.41 23.60 16.73
C TRP A 234 15.60 23.54 15.21
N VAL A 235 14.98 22.57 14.56
CA VAL A 235 15.03 22.36 13.13
C VAL A 235 13.74 22.85 12.47
N ASP A 236 13.89 23.76 11.52
CA ASP A 236 12.79 24.21 10.67
C ASP A 236 12.35 23.05 9.74
N PRO A 237 11.07 22.70 9.66
CA PRO A 237 10.56 21.71 8.71
C PRO A 237 10.93 22.01 7.25
N GLN A 238 11.12 23.27 6.90
CA GLN A 238 11.55 23.67 5.55
C GLN A 238 13.06 23.63 5.34
N ALA A 239 13.84 23.28 6.38
CA ALA A 239 15.29 23.16 6.25
C ALA A 239 15.67 22.00 5.33
N PRO A 240 16.82 22.07 4.64
CA PRO A 240 17.36 20.94 3.89
C PRO A 240 17.51 19.70 4.77
N VAL A 241 17.09 18.56 4.26
CA VAL A 241 17.03 17.28 5.00
C VAL A 241 18.39 16.87 5.59
N ASP A 242 19.48 17.13 4.86
CA ASP A 242 20.83 16.83 5.32
C ASP A 242 21.23 17.63 6.57
N LYS A 243 20.72 18.86 6.71
CA LYS A 243 20.88 19.68 7.91
C LYS A 243 20.08 19.11 9.08
N ALA A 244 18.82 18.72 8.83
CA ALA A 244 17.97 18.13 9.84
C ALA A 244 18.54 16.81 10.38
N LEU A 245 18.98 15.92 9.47
CA LEU A 245 19.53 14.61 9.84
C LEU A 245 20.92 14.68 10.52
N ARG A 246 21.58 15.85 10.53
CA ARG A 246 22.81 16.08 11.34
C ARG A 246 22.49 16.39 12.80
N SER A 247 21.28 16.78 13.14
CA SER A 247 20.89 17.03 14.53
C SER A 247 21.06 15.75 15.38
N PRO A 248 21.78 15.81 16.51
CA PRO A 248 21.89 14.67 17.42
C PRO A 248 20.51 14.19 17.91
N ILE A 249 19.62 15.12 18.24
CA ILE A 249 18.27 14.84 18.75
C ILE A 249 17.45 14.06 17.69
N ILE A 250 17.49 14.50 16.42
CA ILE A 250 16.74 13.80 15.35
C ILE A 250 17.34 12.41 15.09
N ARG A 251 18.67 12.27 15.15
CA ARG A 251 19.30 10.96 15.01
C ARG A 251 18.93 10.01 16.13
N GLU A 252 19.00 10.48 17.38
CA GLU A 252 18.62 9.69 18.57
C GLU A 252 17.15 9.26 18.46
N TRP A 253 16.25 10.21 18.20
CA TRP A 253 14.83 9.89 17.98
C TRP A 253 14.63 8.82 16.90
N ARG A 254 15.31 8.96 15.75
CA ARG A 254 15.20 8.01 14.63
C ARG A 254 15.70 6.62 15.04
N ASP A 255 16.86 6.57 15.68
CA ASP A 255 17.53 5.32 16.03
C ASP A 255 16.75 4.58 17.14
N ASP A 256 16.21 5.30 18.11
CA ASP A 256 15.33 4.75 19.15
C ASP A 256 14.02 4.24 18.56
N THR A 257 13.34 5.05 17.77
CA THR A 257 12.08 4.68 17.11
C THR A 257 12.26 3.45 16.24
N ARG A 258 13.35 3.39 15.47
CA ARG A 258 13.70 2.25 14.63
C ARG A 258 13.97 0.99 15.46
N SER A 259 14.76 1.14 16.53
CA SER A 259 15.09 0.03 17.43
C SER A 259 13.83 -0.58 18.05
N ASP A 260 12.92 0.25 18.54
CA ASP A 260 11.69 -0.20 19.19
C ASP A 260 10.73 -0.87 18.21
N ALA A 261 10.52 -0.28 17.04
CA ALA A 261 9.69 -0.88 15.99
C ALA A 261 10.28 -2.22 15.49
N ALA A 262 11.60 -2.28 15.28
CA ALA A 262 12.27 -3.50 14.83
C ALA A 262 12.23 -4.62 15.89
N LYS A 263 12.42 -4.29 17.18
CA LYS A 263 12.30 -5.27 18.29
C LYS A 263 10.90 -5.87 18.34
N ALA A 264 9.89 -5.00 18.28
CA ALA A 264 8.50 -5.44 18.32
C ALA A 264 8.15 -6.31 17.10
N LEU A 265 8.54 -5.91 15.89
CA LEU A 265 8.32 -6.72 14.68
C LEU A 265 9.05 -8.05 14.69
N LYS A 266 10.27 -8.13 15.22
CA LYS A 266 10.99 -9.40 15.37
C LYS A 266 10.21 -10.39 16.23
N LEU A 267 9.60 -9.90 17.31
CA LEU A 267 8.75 -10.72 18.17
C LEU A 267 7.48 -11.15 17.42
N ASP A 268 6.84 -10.22 16.70
CA ASP A 268 5.64 -10.52 15.92
C ASP A 268 5.93 -11.54 14.80
N VAL A 269 7.05 -11.40 14.08
CA VAL A 269 7.50 -12.37 13.07
C VAL A 269 7.79 -13.74 13.69
N TYR A 270 8.47 -13.77 14.83
CA TYR A 270 8.71 -15.01 15.53
C TYR A 270 7.40 -15.71 15.91
N ASN A 271 6.45 -14.97 16.48
CA ASN A 271 5.15 -15.48 16.86
C ASN A 271 4.31 -15.93 15.65
N LEU A 272 4.42 -15.24 14.50
CA LEU A 272 3.79 -15.64 13.25
C LEU A 272 4.30 -16.96 12.72
N LEU A 273 5.62 -17.21 12.81
CA LEU A 273 6.27 -18.37 12.23
C LEU A 273 6.29 -19.59 13.16
N HIS A 274 6.35 -19.37 14.47
CA HIS A 274 6.58 -20.40 15.47
C HIS A 274 5.53 -20.47 16.59
N GLY A 275 4.61 -19.50 16.66
CA GLY A 275 3.62 -19.46 17.71
C GLY A 275 2.59 -20.58 17.60
N GLU A 276 2.41 -21.35 18.67
CA GLU A 276 1.39 -22.40 18.75
C GLU A 276 -0.04 -21.89 18.76
N LYS A 277 -0.26 -20.59 18.98
CA LYS A 277 -1.58 -19.95 19.08
C LYS A 277 -1.67 -18.74 18.17
N ASN A 278 -2.33 -18.92 17.07
CA ASN A 278 -3.26 -18.04 16.31
C ASN A 278 -3.25 -16.53 16.65
N LEU A 279 -2.08 -15.89 16.68
CA LEU A 279 -2.04 -14.43 16.71
C LEU A 279 -2.65 -13.84 15.43
N MET A 280 -2.53 -14.55 14.31
CA MET A 280 -3.21 -14.24 13.07
C MET A 280 -3.78 -15.53 12.47
N PRO A 281 -5.09 -15.81 12.61
CA PRO A 281 -5.70 -16.93 11.92
C PRO A 281 -5.67 -16.65 10.42
N GLY A 282 -5.01 -17.49 9.68
CA GLY A 282 -4.91 -17.37 8.24
C GLY A 282 -4.09 -18.50 7.62
N PRO A 283 -4.19 -18.69 6.31
CA PRO A 283 -3.38 -19.69 5.63
C PRO A 283 -1.90 -19.35 5.76
N GLU A 284 -1.08 -20.38 5.84
CA GLU A 284 0.38 -20.30 6.01
C GLU A 284 1.05 -19.33 5.01
N TYR A 285 0.48 -19.23 3.81
CA TYR A 285 0.92 -18.28 2.79
C TYR A 285 0.83 -16.81 3.27
N ALA A 286 -0.27 -16.43 3.92
CA ALA A 286 -0.46 -15.06 4.41
C ALA A 286 0.53 -14.72 5.52
N LYS A 287 0.79 -15.68 6.42
CA LYS A 287 1.80 -15.53 7.49
C LYS A 287 3.20 -15.30 6.91
N ARG A 288 3.57 -16.09 5.90
CA ARG A 288 4.87 -15.96 5.23
C ARG A 288 5.01 -14.64 4.47
N LEU A 289 3.93 -14.18 3.84
CA LEU A 289 3.93 -12.88 3.16
C LEU A 289 4.20 -11.74 4.15
N LEU A 290 3.47 -11.71 5.26
CA LEU A 290 3.65 -10.70 6.30
C LEU A 290 5.04 -10.76 6.94
N ALA A 291 5.52 -11.96 7.28
CA ALA A 291 6.86 -12.13 7.82
C ALA A 291 7.93 -11.60 6.85
N ARG A 292 7.78 -11.85 5.55
CA ARG A 292 8.68 -11.36 4.51
C ARG A 292 8.69 -9.82 4.43
N GLU A 293 7.53 -9.18 4.44
CA GLU A 293 7.45 -7.72 4.40
C GLU A 293 8.07 -7.09 5.67
N ALA A 294 7.81 -7.66 6.85
CA ALA A 294 8.42 -7.21 8.10
C ALA A 294 9.94 -7.38 8.11
N ILE A 295 10.45 -8.52 7.65
CA ILE A 295 11.89 -8.78 7.53
C ILE A 295 12.53 -7.81 6.55
N ALA A 296 11.88 -7.52 5.43
CA ALA A 296 12.37 -6.53 4.47
C ALA A 296 12.44 -5.13 5.09
N ALA A 297 11.41 -4.72 5.84
CA ALA A 297 11.39 -3.44 6.54
C ALA A 297 12.48 -3.33 7.62
N ILE A 298 12.79 -4.43 8.31
CA ILE A 298 13.85 -4.47 9.35
C ILE A 298 15.25 -4.38 8.72
N ASN A 299 15.47 -5.03 7.57
CA ASN A 299 16.79 -5.22 6.97
C ASN A 299 17.16 -4.18 5.91
N ASN A 300 16.24 -3.34 5.48
CA ASN A 300 16.54 -2.24 4.57
C ASN A 300 17.23 -1.10 5.34
N ASP A 301 18.56 -1.18 5.38
CA ASP A 301 19.48 -0.13 5.82
C ASP A 301 19.87 0.79 4.67
#